data_84321536a965ff2610375132c06c6f21
#
_entry.id   84321536a965ff2610375132c06c6f21
#
_cell.length_a   1.000
_cell.length_b   1.000
_cell.length_c   1.000
_cell.angle_alpha   90.00
_cell.angle_beta   90.00
_cell.angle_gamma   90.00
#
_symmetry.space_group_name_H-M   'P 1'
#
loop_
_entity.id
_entity.type
_entity.pdbx_description
1 polymer ?
#
loop_
_entity_poly.entity_id
_entity_poly.type
_entity_poly.pdbx_seq_one_letter_code
_entity_poly.pdbx_strand_id
1 'polypeptide(L)'
;MKSTLRKIWEREQFYPSYFLGIWVNPFFIIRRGLISGVREISSHILKGKLLDVGCGSKPYEELFDVDEYIGIDIEVSGHIHTSSKIDKFYDGKNIPFSDEYFDNVFSSEVFEHVFNIDELLCEINRVLKRGGKLCFTCPFVWDEHEHPYDYARYTSFAIEHMLSSNGFKLIKHSKSTGYFETIMQMLSNYIYQHFSPKNYMQIFFIPIFVAPINIIGALLNKIL
;
A
#
# COMPACT_ATOMS: atom_id res chain seq x y z
N MET A 1 -21.21 -2.44 -21.78
CA MET A 1 -21.64 -3.13 -20.56
C MET A 1 -20.51 -3.94 -19.91
N LYS A 2 -19.82 -4.88 -20.61
CA LYS A 2 -18.68 -5.64 -20.05
C LYS A 2 -17.53 -4.75 -19.55
N SER A 3 -17.21 -3.64 -20.23
CA SER A 3 -16.14 -2.71 -19.82
C SER A 3 -16.47 -1.92 -18.55
N THR A 4 -17.73 -1.57 -18.33
CA THR A 4 -18.18 -0.83 -17.14
C THR A 4 -18.15 -1.70 -15.89
N LEU A 5 -18.62 -2.95 -15.98
CA LEU A 5 -18.58 -3.91 -14.87
C LEU A 5 -17.13 -4.25 -14.48
N ARG A 6 -16.25 -4.37 -15.47
CA ARG A 6 -14.82 -4.59 -15.21
C ARG A 6 -14.20 -3.40 -14.46
N LYS A 7 -14.49 -2.16 -14.85
CA LYS A 7 -14.00 -0.96 -14.16
C LYS A 7 -14.50 -0.88 -12.71
N ILE A 8 -15.79 -1.22 -12.48
CA ILE A 8 -16.35 -1.29 -11.11
C ILE A 8 -15.62 -2.34 -10.30
N TRP A 9 -15.41 -3.53 -10.86
CA TRP A 9 -14.68 -4.61 -10.20
C TRP A 9 -13.25 -4.19 -9.84
N GLU A 10 -12.49 -3.64 -10.80
CA GLU A 10 -11.12 -3.15 -10.59
C GLU A 10 -11.08 -2.08 -9.50
N ARG A 11 -12.04 -1.15 -9.50
CA ARG A 11 -12.17 -0.15 -8.44
C ARG A 11 -12.40 -0.78 -7.07
N GLU A 12 -13.30 -1.73 -6.94
CA GLU A 12 -13.60 -2.40 -5.67
C GLU A 12 -12.43 -3.26 -5.15
N GLN A 13 -11.45 -3.61 -5.99
CA GLN A 13 -10.23 -4.28 -5.53
C GLN A 13 -9.28 -3.33 -4.79
N PHE A 14 -9.16 -2.07 -5.23
CA PHE A 14 -8.30 -1.07 -4.61
C PHE A 14 -9.05 -0.15 -3.64
N TYR A 15 -10.28 0.22 -3.98
CA TYR A 15 -11.14 1.15 -3.24
C TYR A 15 -12.47 0.50 -2.84
N PRO A 16 -12.46 -0.55 -2.00
CA PRO A 16 -13.68 -1.27 -1.70
C PRO A 16 -14.69 -0.39 -0.96
N SER A 17 -15.90 -0.34 -1.51
CA SER A 17 -17.04 0.29 -0.85
C SER A 17 -17.60 -0.60 0.26
N TYR A 18 -18.26 -0.01 1.27
CA TYR A 18 -19.00 -0.79 2.27
C TYR A 18 -20.18 -1.55 1.68
N PHE A 19 -20.72 -1.08 0.56
CA PHE A 19 -21.89 -1.72 -0.05
C PHE A 19 -21.52 -2.94 -0.91
N LEU A 20 -20.52 -2.83 -1.78
CA LEU A 20 -20.15 -3.89 -2.71
C LEU A 20 -18.85 -4.58 -2.30
N GLY A 21 -17.82 -3.81 -1.93
CA GLY A 21 -16.49 -4.34 -1.62
C GLY A 21 -16.49 -5.36 -0.50
N ILE A 22 -17.35 -5.19 0.51
CA ILE A 22 -17.48 -6.13 1.63
C ILE A 22 -17.87 -7.55 1.17
N TRP A 23 -18.59 -7.65 0.05
CA TRP A 23 -19.09 -8.91 -0.50
C TRP A 23 -18.16 -9.53 -1.54
N VAL A 24 -17.34 -8.73 -2.20
CA VAL A 24 -16.58 -9.18 -3.38
C VAL A 24 -15.07 -9.10 -3.20
N ASN A 25 -14.57 -8.42 -2.16
CA ASN A 25 -13.13 -8.24 -1.94
C ASN A 25 -12.65 -9.04 -0.72
N PRO A 26 -11.82 -10.08 -0.89
CA PRO A 26 -11.26 -10.85 0.21
C PRO A 26 -10.27 -10.03 1.06
N PHE A 27 -9.77 -8.91 0.53
CA PHE A 27 -8.85 -7.98 1.19
C PHE A 27 -9.57 -6.71 1.68
N PHE A 28 -10.89 -6.78 1.86
CA PHE A 28 -11.73 -5.63 2.20
C PHE A 28 -11.20 -4.83 3.38
N ILE A 29 -10.88 -5.49 4.48
CA ILE A 29 -10.48 -4.83 5.73
C ILE A 29 -9.18 -4.06 5.55
N ILE A 30 -8.12 -4.72 5.04
CA ILE A 30 -6.82 -4.08 4.85
C ILE A 30 -6.89 -2.97 3.80
N ARG A 31 -7.60 -3.18 2.68
CA ARG A 31 -7.75 -2.15 1.65
C ARG A 31 -8.47 -0.91 2.17
N ARG A 32 -9.50 -1.09 3.02
CA ARG A 32 -10.17 0.03 3.70
C ARG A 32 -9.22 0.77 4.65
N GLY A 33 -8.45 0.03 5.43
CA GLY A 33 -7.43 0.58 6.32
C GLY A 33 -6.38 1.40 5.56
N LEU A 34 -5.81 0.84 4.48
CA LEU A 34 -4.82 1.51 3.63
C LEU A 34 -5.37 2.80 3.03
N ILE A 35 -6.58 2.77 2.44
CA ILE A 35 -7.21 3.99 1.88
C ILE A 35 -7.39 5.06 2.96
N SER A 36 -7.84 4.67 4.15
CA SER A 36 -8.01 5.61 5.26
C SER A 36 -6.68 6.21 5.67
N GLY A 37 -5.64 5.38 5.81
CA GLY A 37 -4.28 5.81 6.13
C GLY A 37 -3.69 6.72 5.06
N VAL A 38 -3.81 6.36 3.78
CA VAL A 38 -3.29 7.19 2.67
C VAL A 38 -4.04 8.52 2.56
N ARG A 39 -5.36 8.57 2.81
CA ARG A 39 -6.11 9.83 2.89
C ARG A 39 -5.64 10.71 4.05
N GLU A 40 -5.33 10.12 5.19
CA GLU A 40 -4.74 10.85 6.31
C GLU A 40 -3.36 11.39 5.94
N ILE A 41 -2.49 10.56 5.35
CA ILE A 41 -1.19 10.94 4.83
C ILE A 41 -1.31 12.09 3.83
N SER A 42 -2.21 12.00 2.85
CA SER A 42 -2.37 12.99 1.79
C SER A 42 -2.72 14.38 2.32
N SER A 43 -3.42 14.45 3.46
CA SER A 43 -3.73 15.72 4.12
C SER A 43 -2.50 16.45 4.72
N HIS A 44 -1.38 15.74 4.88
CA HIS A 44 -0.13 16.27 5.42
C HIS A 44 0.92 16.53 4.34
N ILE A 45 0.67 16.16 3.10
CA ILE A 45 1.57 16.39 1.96
C ILE A 45 1.65 17.88 1.62
N LEU A 46 2.85 18.33 1.27
CA LEU A 46 3.09 19.70 0.82
C LEU A 46 2.66 19.84 -0.64
N LYS A 47 2.17 21.03 -1.01
CA LYS A 47 2.01 21.39 -2.43
C LYS A 47 3.38 21.33 -3.10
N GLY A 48 3.45 20.90 -4.36
CA GLY A 48 4.70 20.77 -5.10
C GLY A 48 4.85 19.43 -5.78
N LYS A 49 6.08 18.92 -5.87
CA LYS A 49 6.40 17.66 -6.55
C LYS A 49 6.39 16.50 -5.57
N LEU A 50 5.71 15.43 -5.94
CA LEU A 50 5.67 14.18 -5.19
C LEU A 50 6.29 13.06 -6.02
N LEU A 51 7.23 12.32 -5.42
CA LEU A 51 7.75 11.07 -5.94
C LEU A 51 7.02 9.90 -5.27
N ASP A 52 6.46 8.99 -6.07
CA ASP A 52 5.89 7.72 -5.61
C ASP A 52 6.88 6.58 -5.92
N VAL A 53 7.48 6.03 -4.87
CA VAL A 53 8.50 4.96 -4.96
C VAL A 53 7.82 3.60 -4.83
N GLY A 54 7.99 2.74 -5.86
CA GLY A 54 7.26 1.49 -5.98
C GLY A 54 5.79 1.74 -6.37
N CYS A 55 5.59 2.63 -7.33
CA CYS A 55 4.27 3.19 -7.65
C CYS A 55 3.29 2.19 -8.28
N GLY A 56 3.77 1.10 -8.88
CA GLY A 56 2.95 0.13 -9.59
C GLY A 56 2.01 0.79 -10.61
N SER A 57 0.71 0.59 -10.41
CA SER A 57 -0.34 1.21 -11.24
C SER A 57 -0.81 2.59 -10.75
N LYS A 58 -0.12 3.19 -9.78
CA LYS A 58 -0.48 4.44 -9.10
C LYS A 58 -1.90 4.43 -8.52
N PRO A 59 -2.24 3.43 -7.69
CA PRO A 59 -3.62 3.29 -7.23
C PRO A 59 -4.10 4.45 -6.36
N TYR A 60 -3.20 5.23 -5.76
CA TYR A 60 -3.51 6.31 -4.83
C TYR A 60 -3.30 7.72 -5.40
N GLU A 61 -2.87 7.86 -6.66
CA GLU A 61 -2.58 9.13 -7.33
C GLU A 61 -3.68 10.18 -7.13
N GLU A 62 -4.96 9.79 -7.28
CA GLU A 62 -6.11 10.68 -7.15
C GLU A 62 -6.35 11.22 -5.72
N LEU A 63 -5.65 10.70 -4.71
CA LEU A 63 -5.76 11.16 -3.33
C LEU A 63 -4.84 12.34 -3.00
N PHE A 64 -3.87 12.64 -3.88
CA PHE A 64 -2.86 13.66 -3.65
C PHE A 64 -3.12 14.92 -4.47
N ASP A 65 -3.30 16.06 -3.79
CA ASP A 65 -3.41 17.38 -4.43
C ASP A 65 -2.02 18.03 -4.51
N VAL A 66 -1.23 17.61 -5.51
CA VAL A 66 0.14 18.07 -5.76
C VAL A 66 0.26 18.65 -7.17
N ASP A 67 1.31 19.44 -7.40
CA ASP A 67 1.52 20.09 -8.71
C ASP A 67 2.07 19.09 -9.75
N GLU A 68 2.86 18.11 -9.30
CA GLU A 68 3.43 17.06 -10.13
C GLU A 68 3.51 15.75 -9.35
N TYR A 69 3.01 14.65 -9.92
CA TYR A 69 3.07 13.30 -9.36
C TYR A 69 3.89 12.39 -10.27
N ILE A 70 5.07 11.97 -9.81
CA ILE A 70 5.98 11.13 -10.58
C ILE A 70 6.10 9.78 -9.88
N GLY A 71 5.81 8.70 -10.61
CA GLY A 71 5.93 7.33 -10.11
C GLY A 71 7.15 6.61 -10.68
N ILE A 72 7.94 6.02 -9.79
CA ILE A 72 9.05 5.15 -10.18
C ILE A 72 8.85 3.73 -9.66
N ASP A 73 9.39 2.76 -10.40
CA ASP A 73 9.36 1.36 -10.01
C ASP A 73 10.59 0.62 -10.55
N ILE A 74 10.80 -0.63 -10.11
CA ILE A 74 11.85 -1.50 -10.64
C ILE A 74 11.30 -2.35 -11.79
N GLU A 75 12.14 -2.70 -12.77
CA GLU A 75 11.72 -3.52 -13.92
C GLU A 75 11.39 -4.96 -13.52
N VAL A 76 12.12 -5.50 -12.56
CA VAL A 76 11.98 -6.89 -12.10
C VAL A 76 11.51 -6.90 -10.65
N SER A 77 10.24 -7.18 -10.45
CA SER A 77 9.60 -7.34 -9.13
C SER A 77 8.80 -8.64 -9.08
N GLY A 78 8.18 -8.93 -7.93
CA GLY A 78 7.21 -10.02 -7.80
C GLY A 78 5.91 -9.80 -8.60
N HIS A 79 5.73 -8.62 -9.20
CA HIS A 79 4.55 -8.26 -9.98
C HIS A 79 4.79 -8.16 -11.48
N ILE A 80 3.73 -8.45 -12.25
CA ILE A 80 3.73 -8.23 -13.71
C ILE A 80 3.22 -6.80 -13.98
N HIS A 81 4.09 -5.94 -14.51
CA HIS A 81 3.79 -4.53 -14.81
C HIS A 81 2.94 -4.31 -16.09
N THR A 82 2.05 -5.22 -16.47
CA THR A 82 1.28 -5.16 -17.73
C THR A 82 0.27 -3.99 -17.84
N SER A 83 -0.06 -3.33 -16.74
CA SER A 83 -0.99 -2.18 -16.71
C SER A 83 -0.45 -1.00 -15.92
N SER A 84 0.85 -0.92 -15.73
CA SER A 84 1.48 0.07 -14.87
C SER A 84 1.51 1.45 -15.53
N LYS A 85 1.33 2.49 -14.72
CA LYS A 85 1.51 3.91 -15.11
C LYS A 85 2.87 4.44 -14.65
N ILE A 86 3.90 3.60 -14.69
CA ILE A 86 5.24 3.94 -14.24
C ILE A 86 5.82 5.02 -15.17
N ASP A 87 6.26 6.14 -14.61
CA ASP A 87 6.89 7.20 -15.40
C ASP A 87 8.34 6.89 -15.69
N LYS A 88 9.04 6.24 -14.75
CA LYS A 88 10.44 5.87 -14.91
C LYS A 88 10.80 4.62 -14.12
N PHE A 89 11.49 3.69 -14.77
CA PHE A 89 12.12 2.55 -14.11
C PHE A 89 13.47 2.94 -13.52
N TYR A 90 13.88 2.30 -12.42
CA TYR A 90 15.17 2.45 -11.79
C TYR A 90 15.71 1.11 -11.30
N ASP A 91 16.96 1.10 -10.85
CA ASP A 91 17.71 -0.11 -10.49
C ASP A 91 17.42 -0.63 -9.06
N GLY A 92 16.49 -0.01 -8.34
CA GLY A 92 16.19 -0.33 -6.94
C GLY A 92 17.21 0.23 -5.93
N LYS A 93 18.22 0.97 -6.39
CA LYS A 93 19.30 1.54 -5.56
C LYS A 93 19.41 3.05 -5.73
N ASN A 94 19.56 3.52 -6.97
CA ASN A 94 19.80 4.93 -7.27
C ASN A 94 18.52 5.57 -7.81
N ILE A 95 17.91 6.47 -7.07
CA ILE A 95 16.76 7.24 -7.53
C ILE A 95 17.21 8.22 -8.61
N PRO A 96 16.72 8.13 -9.87
CA PRO A 96 17.28 8.81 -11.04
C PRO A 96 16.83 10.29 -11.14
N PHE A 97 16.96 11.03 -10.05
CA PHE A 97 16.68 12.46 -9.91
C PHE A 97 17.81 13.15 -9.12
N SER A 98 17.93 14.46 -9.32
CA SER A 98 18.92 15.28 -8.60
C SER A 98 18.58 15.40 -7.11
N ASP A 99 19.59 15.82 -6.34
CA ASP A 99 19.41 16.17 -4.93
C ASP A 99 18.36 17.27 -4.77
N GLU A 100 17.62 17.22 -3.69
CA GLU A 100 16.63 18.25 -3.30
C GLU A 100 15.60 18.56 -4.40
N TYR A 101 15.15 17.56 -5.17
CA TYR A 101 14.23 17.75 -6.30
C TYR A 101 12.75 17.71 -5.88
N PHE A 102 12.38 16.87 -4.89
CA PHE A 102 11.01 16.63 -4.48
C PHE A 102 10.62 17.32 -3.18
N ASP A 103 9.40 17.81 -3.12
CA ASP A 103 8.81 18.35 -1.90
C ASP A 103 8.30 17.22 -1.00
N ASN A 104 7.89 16.11 -1.61
CA ASN A 104 7.38 14.92 -0.90
C ASN A 104 7.84 13.64 -1.57
N VAL A 105 7.99 12.58 -0.77
CA VAL A 105 8.09 11.19 -1.23
C VAL A 105 6.96 10.39 -0.58
N PHE A 106 6.28 9.59 -1.38
CA PHE A 106 5.30 8.61 -0.97
C PHE A 106 5.76 7.21 -1.36
N SER A 107 5.43 6.22 -0.54
CA SER A 107 5.67 4.81 -0.83
C SER A 107 4.64 3.95 -0.11
N SER A 108 4.04 2.98 -0.76
CA SER A 108 2.98 2.17 -0.14
C SER A 108 3.20 0.69 -0.37
N GLU A 109 3.41 -0.06 0.72
CA GLU A 109 3.63 -1.51 0.69
C GLU A 109 4.83 -1.88 -0.21
N VAL A 110 6.00 -1.28 0.08
CA VAL A 110 7.25 -1.45 -0.68
C VAL A 110 8.43 -1.77 0.23
N PHE A 111 8.48 -1.18 1.43
CA PHE A 111 9.66 -1.29 2.30
C PHE A 111 9.95 -2.71 2.75
N GLU A 112 8.93 -3.56 2.84
CA GLU A 112 9.05 -5.00 3.09
C GLU A 112 9.77 -5.75 1.97
N HIS A 113 9.76 -5.22 0.75
CA HIS A 113 10.37 -5.79 -0.44
C HIS A 113 11.79 -5.27 -0.71
N VAL A 114 12.31 -4.40 0.16
CA VAL A 114 13.63 -3.81 0.03
C VAL A 114 14.59 -4.45 1.05
N PHE A 115 15.56 -5.23 0.56
CA PHE A 115 16.52 -5.90 1.44
C PHE A 115 17.44 -4.90 2.16
N ASN A 116 17.97 -3.90 1.46
CA ASN A 116 18.84 -2.85 1.99
C ASN A 116 18.04 -1.55 2.19
N ILE A 117 17.13 -1.53 3.16
CA ILE A 117 16.24 -0.39 3.40
C ILE A 117 17.00 0.91 3.71
N ASP A 118 18.16 0.84 4.35
CA ASP A 118 18.97 2.02 4.65
C ASP A 118 19.50 2.70 3.37
N GLU A 119 19.88 1.94 2.34
CA GLU A 119 20.29 2.49 1.04
C GLU A 119 19.13 3.26 0.39
N LEU A 120 17.92 2.70 0.40
CA LEU A 120 16.73 3.37 -0.13
C LEU A 120 16.39 4.63 0.67
N LEU A 121 16.46 4.60 2.00
CA LEU A 121 16.17 5.76 2.85
C LEU A 121 17.20 6.88 2.64
N CYS A 122 18.49 6.55 2.43
CA CYS A 122 19.52 7.52 2.08
C CYS A 122 19.20 8.22 0.74
N GLU A 123 18.79 7.46 -0.28
CA GLU A 123 18.42 8.01 -1.58
C GLU A 123 17.14 8.84 -1.52
N ILE A 124 16.14 8.40 -0.76
CA ILE A 124 14.93 9.20 -0.50
C ILE A 124 15.31 10.53 0.17
N ASN A 125 16.19 10.49 1.18
CA ASN A 125 16.66 11.70 1.86
C ASN A 125 17.43 12.64 0.89
N ARG A 126 18.26 12.08 0.00
CA ARG A 126 19.01 12.85 -1.00
C ARG A 126 18.09 13.62 -1.95
N VAL A 127 17.06 12.95 -2.49
CA VAL A 127 16.16 13.58 -3.47
C VAL A 127 15.11 14.49 -2.86
N LEU A 128 14.84 14.37 -1.55
CA LEU A 128 13.95 15.27 -0.83
C LEU A 128 14.59 16.63 -0.58
N LYS A 129 13.84 17.69 -0.77
CA LYS A 129 14.21 19.04 -0.32
C LYS A 129 14.31 19.09 1.20
N ARG A 130 15.09 20.02 1.72
CA ARG A 130 15.14 20.28 3.18
C ARG A 130 13.76 20.60 3.71
N GLY A 131 13.32 19.86 4.72
CA GLY A 131 11.97 19.97 5.29
C GLY A 131 10.88 19.29 4.45
N GLY A 132 11.25 18.62 3.37
CA GLY A 132 10.37 17.74 2.60
C GLY A 132 9.86 16.58 3.43
N LYS A 133 8.80 15.91 2.98
CA LYS A 133 8.12 14.87 3.75
C LYS A 133 8.22 13.52 3.09
N LEU A 134 8.63 12.51 3.87
CA LEU A 134 8.47 11.09 3.54
C LEU A 134 7.21 10.57 4.20
N CYS A 135 6.31 9.99 3.42
CA CYS A 135 5.09 9.34 3.88
C CYS A 135 5.01 7.94 3.29
N PHE A 136 4.75 6.93 4.10
CA PHE A 136 4.71 5.56 3.62
C PHE A 136 3.76 4.68 4.43
N THR A 137 3.38 3.54 3.83
CA THR A 137 2.73 2.42 4.51
C THR A 137 3.59 1.17 4.35
N CYS A 138 3.57 0.31 5.36
CA CYS A 138 4.18 -1.01 5.29
C CYS A 138 3.44 -1.99 6.20
N PRO A 139 3.42 -3.29 5.89
CA PRO A 139 2.73 -4.28 6.69
C PRO A 139 3.51 -4.60 7.98
N PHE A 140 2.79 -4.71 9.09
CA PHE A 140 3.31 -5.30 10.33
C PHE A 140 2.99 -6.80 10.43
N VAL A 141 1.84 -7.22 9.92
CA VAL A 141 1.39 -8.62 9.87
C VAL A 141 0.81 -8.92 8.50
N TRP A 142 1.47 -9.81 7.78
CA TRP A 142 1.01 -10.38 6.52
C TRP A 142 1.75 -11.70 6.25
N ASP A 143 1.18 -12.60 5.44
CA ASP A 143 1.88 -13.79 4.96
C ASP A 143 2.95 -13.44 3.91
N GLU A 144 3.89 -14.35 3.70
CA GLU A 144 4.93 -14.18 2.68
C GLU A 144 4.30 -14.11 1.28
N HIS A 145 4.67 -13.09 0.52
CA HIS A 145 4.15 -12.85 -0.82
C HIS A 145 5.25 -12.31 -1.74
N GLU A 146 4.96 -12.19 -3.04
CA GLU A 146 5.92 -11.67 -4.04
C GLU A 146 7.28 -12.38 -4.05
N HIS A 147 7.26 -13.69 -3.80
CA HIS A 147 8.49 -14.51 -3.75
C HIS A 147 9.41 -14.28 -4.95
N PRO A 148 10.74 -14.16 -4.72
CA PRO A 148 11.49 -14.27 -3.47
C PRO A 148 11.79 -12.91 -2.78
N TYR A 149 11.05 -11.85 -3.05
CA TYR A 149 11.38 -10.47 -2.70
C TYR A 149 10.61 -9.94 -1.47
N ASP A 150 10.24 -10.78 -0.53
CA ASP A 150 9.57 -10.39 0.72
C ASP A 150 10.50 -10.59 1.91
N TYR A 151 11.07 -9.51 2.45
CA TYR A 151 12.21 -9.56 3.37
C TYR A 151 11.88 -9.18 4.80
N ALA A 152 10.87 -8.33 5.05
CA ALA A 152 10.69 -7.75 6.36
C ALA A 152 9.25 -7.46 6.78
N ARG A 153 9.05 -7.44 8.10
CA ARG A 153 7.89 -6.87 8.80
C ARG A 153 8.42 -5.99 9.93
N TYR A 154 8.13 -4.71 9.85
CA TYR A 154 8.71 -3.73 10.75
C TYR A 154 7.78 -3.39 11.91
N THR A 155 8.30 -3.40 13.15
CA THR A 155 7.62 -2.81 14.29
C THR A 155 7.72 -1.28 14.24
N SER A 156 6.85 -0.56 14.97
CA SER A 156 6.94 0.89 15.09
C SER A 156 8.30 1.36 15.61
N PHE A 157 8.93 0.59 16.51
CA PHE A 157 10.27 0.88 17.04
C PHE A 157 11.37 0.70 15.99
N ALA A 158 11.27 -0.34 15.15
CA ALA A 158 12.21 -0.53 14.05
C ALA A 158 12.07 0.62 13.02
N ILE A 159 10.85 1.02 12.66
CA ILE A 159 10.59 2.16 11.77
C ILE A 159 11.22 3.44 12.33
N GLU A 160 10.98 3.76 13.60
CA GLU A 160 11.54 4.96 14.23
C GLU A 160 13.07 4.95 14.21
N HIS A 161 13.68 3.80 14.53
CA HIS A 161 15.12 3.63 14.49
C HIS A 161 15.69 3.82 13.07
N MET A 162 15.14 3.14 12.08
CA MET A 162 15.56 3.26 10.68
C MET A 162 15.46 4.70 10.17
N LEU A 163 14.33 5.37 10.42
CA LEU A 163 14.12 6.74 10.02
C LEU A 163 15.12 7.69 10.67
N SER A 164 15.33 7.58 11.99
CA SER A 164 16.27 8.43 12.72
C SER A 164 17.71 8.23 12.28
N SER A 165 18.12 6.99 12.01
CA SER A 165 19.46 6.64 11.52
C SER A 165 19.75 7.20 10.12
N ASN A 166 18.70 7.44 9.32
CA ASN A 166 18.80 7.98 7.96
C ASN A 166 18.41 9.47 7.85
N GLY A 167 18.45 10.21 8.95
CA GLY A 167 18.26 11.67 8.97
C GLY A 167 16.81 12.13 8.93
N PHE A 168 15.84 11.25 9.13
CA PHE A 168 14.42 11.59 9.25
C PHE A 168 14.00 11.74 10.70
N LYS A 169 13.02 12.63 10.92
CA LYS A 169 12.33 12.76 12.19
C LYS A 169 10.90 12.24 12.05
N LEU A 170 10.51 11.23 12.81
CA LEU A 170 9.14 10.75 12.85
C LEU A 170 8.21 11.85 13.40
N ILE A 171 7.24 12.27 12.58
CA ILE A 171 6.24 13.27 12.95
C ILE A 171 4.97 12.59 13.46
N LYS A 172 4.54 11.55 12.76
CA LYS A 172 3.30 10.84 13.07
C LYS A 172 3.40 9.38 12.66
N HIS A 173 2.83 8.52 13.46
CA HIS A 173 2.64 7.10 13.18
C HIS A 173 1.21 6.72 13.55
N SER A 174 0.53 5.99 12.66
CA SER A 174 -0.79 5.42 12.92
C SER A 174 -0.87 3.98 12.40
N LYS A 175 -1.79 3.22 12.94
CA LYS A 175 -2.08 1.86 12.47
C LYS A 175 -3.27 1.92 11.51
N SER A 176 -3.14 1.28 10.36
CA SER A 176 -4.19 1.23 9.34
C SER A 176 -5.37 0.33 9.76
N THR A 177 -5.12 -0.65 10.63
CA THR A 177 -6.13 -1.58 11.16
C THR A 177 -5.92 -1.83 12.65
N GLY A 178 -7.01 -2.11 13.36
CA GLY A 178 -6.99 -2.55 14.75
C GLY A 178 -6.62 -4.04 14.89
N TYR A 179 -6.48 -4.50 16.13
CA TYR A 179 -6.07 -5.88 16.43
C TYR A 179 -7.07 -6.91 15.88
N PHE A 180 -8.35 -6.73 16.14
CA PHE A 180 -9.41 -7.63 15.65
C PHE A 180 -9.57 -7.58 14.14
N GLU A 181 -9.50 -6.42 13.54
CA GLU A 181 -9.50 -6.27 12.09
C GLU A 181 -8.37 -7.05 11.44
N THR A 182 -7.17 -6.98 12.03
CA THR A 182 -6.01 -7.75 11.55
C THR A 182 -6.26 -9.26 11.63
N ILE A 183 -6.78 -9.77 12.76
CA ILE A 183 -7.13 -11.19 12.92
C ILE A 183 -8.18 -11.61 11.87
N MET A 184 -9.24 -10.82 11.69
CA MET A 184 -10.29 -11.12 10.71
C MET A 184 -9.75 -11.08 9.28
N GLN A 185 -8.87 -10.14 8.97
CA GLN A 185 -8.24 -10.07 7.66
C GLN A 185 -7.34 -11.29 7.40
N MET A 186 -6.54 -11.72 8.38
CA MET A 186 -5.70 -12.92 8.24
C MET A 186 -6.54 -14.18 8.06
N LEU A 187 -7.65 -14.30 8.77
CA LEU A 187 -8.59 -15.42 8.59
C LEU A 187 -9.25 -15.38 7.20
N SER A 188 -9.68 -14.20 6.74
CA SER A 188 -10.23 -13.99 5.41
C SER A 188 -9.24 -14.40 4.33
N ASN A 189 -7.99 -13.94 4.44
CA ASN A 189 -6.90 -14.27 3.53
C ASN A 189 -6.62 -15.77 3.51
N TYR A 190 -6.50 -16.41 4.67
CA TYR A 190 -6.29 -17.86 4.79
C TYR A 190 -7.39 -18.66 4.08
N ILE A 191 -8.66 -18.34 4.34
CA ILE A 191 -9.80 -19.03 3.70
C ILE A 191 -9.79 -18.80 2.19
N TYR A 192 -9.54 -17.56 1.77
CA TYR A 192 -9.50 -17.22 0.36
C TYR A 192 -8.39 -17.96 -0.39
N GLN A 193 -7.19 -17.97 0.15
CA GLN A 193 -6.02 -18.56 -0.51
C GLN A 193 -6.12 -20.09 -0.59
N HIS A 194 -6.57 -20.75 0.49
CA HIS A 194 -6.53 -22.21 0.59
C HIS A 194 -7.80 -22.92 0.09
N PHE A 195 -8.95 -22.28 0.15
CA PHE A 195 -10.22 -22.91 -0.14
C PHE A 195 -10.98 -22.28 -1.31
N SER A 196 -10.63 -21.08 -1.74
CA SER A 196 -11.35 -20.43 -2.84
C SER A 196 -11.09 -21.13 -4.18
N PRO A 197 -12.14 -21.45 -4.94
CA PRO A 197 -12.00 -21.98 -6.30
C PRO A 197 -11.25 -20.98 -7.19
N LYS A 198 -10.32 -21.48 -8.03
CA LYS A 198 -9.58 -20.63 -9.00
C LYS A 198 -10.36 -20.43 -10.33
N ASN A 199 -11.68 -20.34 -10.28
CA ASN A 199 -12.55 -20.19 -11.45
C ASN A 199 -13.74 -19.28 -11.14
N TYR A 200 -14.71 -19.18 -12.04
CA TYR A 200 -15.90 -18.33 -11.88
C TYR A 200 -16.73 -18.62 -10.62
N MET A 201 -16.57 -19.77 -9.97
CA MET A 201 -17.24 -20.08 -8.70
C MET A 201 -16.79 -19.20 -7.54
N GLN A 202 -15.67 -18.47 -7.66
CA GLN A 202 -15.28 -17.46 -6.67
C GLN A 202 -16.37 -16.43 -6.42
N ILE A 203 -17.19 -16.12 -7.42
CA ILE A 203 -18.31 -15.17 -7.31
C ILE A 203 -19.30 -15.61 -6.21
N PHE A 204 -19.46 -16.89 -5.99
CA PHE A 204 -20.30 -17.42 -4.91
C PHE A 204 -19.52 -17.68 -3.62
N PHE A 205 -18.26 -18.09 -3.75
CA PHE A 205 -17.42 -18.43 -2.60
C PHE A 205 -17.15 -17.22 -1.71
N ILE A 206 -16.74 -16.10 -2.28
CA ILE A 206 -16.38 -14.90 -1.51
C ILE A 206 -17.57 -14.37 -0.69
N PRO A 207 -18.78 -14.17 -1.25
CA PRO A 207 -19.93 -13.74 -0.46
C PRO A 207 -20.34 -14.70 0.66
N ILE A 208 -20.16 -16.00 0.46
CA ILE A 208 -20.62 -17.01 1.44
C ILE A 208 -19.60 -17.17 2.59
N PHE A 209 -18.31 -17.26 2.28
CA PHE A 209 -17.29 -17.65 3.24
C PHE A 209 -16.41 -16.49 3.72
N VAL A 210 -16.22 -15.47 2.90
CA VAL A 210 -15.32 -14.33 3.20
C VAL A 210 -16.09 -13.11 3.69
N ALA A 211 -17.21 -12.78 3.06
CA ALA A 211 -17.98 -11.58 3.44
C ALA A 211 -18.47 -11.58 4.89
N PRO A 212 -18.92 -12.68 5.50
CA PRO A 212 -19.25 -12.69 6.92
C PRO A 212 -18.08 -12.29 7.82
N ILE A 213 -16.86 -12.69 7.48
CA ILE A 213 -15.63 -12.33 8.21
C ILE A 213 -15.36 -10.83 8.06
N ASN A 214 -15.48 -10.30 6.85
CA ASN A 214 -15.35 -8.87 6.57
C ASN A 214 -16.37 -8.05 7.38
N ILE A 215 -17.64 -8.51 7.46
CA ILE A 215 -18.70 -7.86 8.22
C ILE A 215 -18.36 -7.84 9.72
N ILE A 216 -17.95 -8.99 10.26
CA ILE A 216 -17.58 -9.10 11.68
C ILE A 216 -16.41 -8.17 11.99
N GLY A 217 -15.35 -8.17 11.15
CA GLY A 217 -14.19 -7.28 11.31
C GLY A 217 -14.58 -5.81 11.29
N ALA A 218 -15.41 -5.41 10.33
CA ALA A 218 -15.88 -4.02 10.21
C ALA A 218 -16.79 -3.57 11.36
N LEU A 219 -17.56 -4.48 11.97
CA LEU A 219 -18.44 -4.16 13.11
C LEU A 219 -17.66 -4.07 14.42
N LEU A 220 -16.73 -4.99 14.66
CA LEU A 220 -15.98 -5.03 15.92
C LEU A 220 -15.09 -3.79 16.09
N ASN A 221 -14.57 -3.23 15.02
CA ASN A 221 -13.79 -1.98 15.08
C ASN A 221 -14.60 -0.76 15.56
N LYS A 222 -15.91 -0.80 15.49
CA LYS A 222 -16.77 0.30 15.99
C LYS A 222 -17.13 0.18 17.47
N ILE A 223 -16.87 -0.98 18.06
CA ILE A 223 -17.31 -1.30 19.43
C ILE A 223 -16.13 -1.28 20.41
N LEU A 224 -14.93 -1.50 19.91
CA LEU A 224 -13.67 -1.58 20.67
C LEU A 224 -12.72 -0.44 20.28
#